data_06054b9426404b09dab25ce3f99f7740
#
_entry.id   06054b9426404b09dab25ce3f99f7740
#
_cell.length_a   1.000
_cell.length_b   1.000
_cell.length_c   1.000
_cell.angle_alpha   90.00
_cell.angle_beta   90.00
_cell.angle_gamma   90.00
#
_symmetry.space_group_name_H-M   'P 1'
#
loop_
_entity.id
_entity.type
_entity.pdbx_description
1 polymer ?
#
loop_
_entity_poly.entity_id
_entity_poly.type
_entity_poly.pdbx_seq_one_letter_code
_entity_poly.pdbx_strand_id
1 'polypeptide(L)'
;MGHPYTIREIARQAGLSEATVDRVLNHRGGVRESTAREVQQAIKDLDRQRTQVRIGGRTFMIDIVMQTPERFSSAVRDALEAELPSLHPATVRSRFHFRETDPAAELVKDLDRIAARGSQGVILKAPEVPEVTAAVGRLVAAGIPVVTLVTDLPSSPRLAYVGIDNRAAGATAAYLIRQWLADRPGHVLVTISRGSFRNEEEREMGFRSGMRGGGPLRRLVEVTDSDGLDSTQRALVLAALERDPEINAVYSIGGGNTATIDAFAALGRGVLAFVAHDLDHDNTRLLAEGKLSAVLHHDLRQDMRRACQTIMRAQQALPDEGPFLPSAIQVVTPYNMPPYNVPPV
;
A
#
# COMPACT_ATOMS: atom_id res chain seq x y z
N MET A 1 -29.41 16.04 21.80
CA MET A 1 -29.67 15.69 20.38
C MET A 1 -30.32 14.33 20.36
N GLY A 2 -31.43 14.15 19.63
CA GLY A 2 -32.10 12.84 19.56
C GLY A 2 -31.23 11.81 18.83
N HIS A 3 -31.25 10.56 19.28
CA HIS A 3 -30.58 9.45 18.63
C HIS A 3 -31.20 9.22 17.24
N PRO A 4 -30.39 8.81 16.20
CA PRO A 4 -30.90 8.62 14.83
C PRO A 4 -31.91 7.47 14.68
N TYR A 5 -32.04 6.60 15.71
CA TYR A 5 -32.99 5.50 15.77
C TYR A 5 -33.98 5.74 16.91
N THR A 6 -35.24 5.30 16.73
CA THR A 6 -36.22 5.31 17.78
C THR A 6 -35.91 4.28 18.88
N ILE A 7 -36.33 4.53 20.10
CA ILE A 7 -36.18 3.57 21.23
C ILE A 7 -36.75 2.19 20.83
N ARG A 8 -37.85 2.19 20.08
CA ARG A 8 -38.49 0.97 19.59
C ARG A 8 -37.65 0.17 18.64
N GLU A 9 -36.94 0.83 17.71
CA GLU A 9 -36.02 0.18 16.77
C GLU A 9 -34.85 -0.46 17.52
N ILE A 10 -34.25 0.27 18.44
CA ILE A 10 -33.14 -0.22 19.24
C ILE A 10 -33.60 -1.40 20.15
N ALA A 11 -34.77 -1.27 20.78
CA ALA A 11 -35.34 -2.32 21.61
C ALA A 11 -35.60 -3.62 20.84
N ARG A 12 -36.16 -3.48 19.64
CA ARG A 12 -36.40 -4.62 18.75
C ARG A 12 -35.08 -5.29 18.31
N GLN A 13 -34.07 -4.50 17.96
CA GLN A 13 -32.76 -5.00 17.54
C GLN A 13 -32.01 -5.68 18.70
N ALA A 14 -32.10 -5.12 19.91
CA ALA A 14 -31.45 -5.64 21.12
C ALA A 14 -32.19 -6.80 21.79
N GLY A 15 -33.45 -7.09 21.40
CA GLY A 15 -34.29 -8.06 22.09
C GLY A 15 -34.68 -7.64 23.51
N LEU A 16 -34.75 -6.31 23.78
CA LEU A 16 -35.01 -5.74 25.08
C LEU A 16 -36.33 -4.95 25.08
N SER A 17 -36.84 -4.63 26.32
CA SER A 17 -37.97 -3.70 26.44
C SER A 17 -37.59 -2.26 26.12
N GLU A 18 -38.52 -1.47 25.57
CA GLU A 18 -38.33 -0.05 25.29
C GLU A 18 -37.95 0.72 26.56
N ALA A 19 -38.53 0.36 27.72
CA ALA A 19 -38.19 0.94 29.00
C ALA A 19 -36.74 0.68 29.44
N THR A 20 -36.19 -0.50 29.11
CA THR A 20 -34.79 -0.82 29.37
C THR A 20 -33.86 0.01 28.50
N VAL A 21 -34.15 0.12 27.20
CA VAL A 21 -33.38 0.94 26.25
C VAL A 21 -33.44 2.42 26.65
N ASP A 22 -34.59 2.96 27.02
CA ASP A 22 -34.74 4.34 27.51
C ASP A 22 -33.85 4.63 28.72
N ARG A 23 -33.80 3.70 29.70
CA ARG A 23 -32.91 3.84 30.86
C ARG A 23 -31.43 3.86 30.48
N VAL A 24 -31.00 3.02 29.53
CA VAL A 24 -29.61 2.99 29.06
C VAL A 24 -29.24 4.27 28.34
N LEU A 25 -30.05 4.71 27.38
CA LEU A 25 -29.80 5.92 26.60
C LEU A 25 -29.77 7.20 27.41
N ASN A 26 -30.62 7.27 28.45
CA ASN A 26 -30.71 8.41 29.35
C ASN A 26 -29.87 8.25 30.64
N HIS A 27 -28.95 7.27 30.67
CA HIS A 27 -28.05 7.01 31.79
C HIS A 27 -28.79 6.89 33.17
N ARG A 28 -30.03 6.37 33.18
CA ARG A 28 -30.78 6.11 34.39
C ARG A 28 -30.32 4.83 35.06
N GLY A 29 -30.02 4.91 36.34
CA GLY A 29 -29.48 3.78 37.09
C GLY A 29 -30.36 2.52 37.09
N GLY A 30 -29.81 1.38 37.55
CA GLY A 30 -30.53 0.09 37.66
C GLY A 30 -30.46 -0.80 36.44
N VAL A 31 -29.59 -0.50 35.48
CA VAL A 31 -29.32 -1.36 34.31
C VAL A 31 -27.96 -2.05 34.46
N ARG A 32 -27.88 -3.36 34.19
CA ARG A 32 -26.62 -4.12 34.22
C ARG A 32 -25.72 -3.67 33.08
N GLU A 33 -24.40 -3.70 33.30
CA GLU A 33 -23.43 -3.33 32.30
C GLU A 33 -23.51 -4.21 31.02
N SER A 34 -23.86 -5.49 31.17
CA SER A 34 -24.11 -6.40 30.02
C SER A 34 -25.24 -5.87 29.13
N THR A 35 -26.35 -5.44 29.75
CA THR A 35 -27.49 -4.89 29.03
C THR A 35 -27.17 -3.56 28.35
N ALA A 36 -26.37 -2.71 28.98
CA ALA A 36 -25.87 -1.48 28.33
C ALA A 36 -25.02 -1.82 27.08
N ARG A 37 -24.16 -2.83 27.15
CA ARG A 37 -23.38 -3.32 25.99
C ARG A 37 -24.27 -3.88 24.88
N GLU A 38 -25.34 -4.62 25.21
CA GLU A 38 -26.32 -5.13 24.23
C GLU A 38 -27.01 -3.98 23.48
N VAL A 39 -27.42 -2.92 24.18
CA VAL A 39 -28.01 -1.73 23.55
C VAL A 39 -27.01 -1.04 22.63
N GLN A 40 -25.75 -0.88 23.05
CA GLN A 40 -24.71 -0.28 22.21
C GLN A 40 -24.41 -1.13 20.98
N GLN A 41 -24.42 -2.46 21.13
CA GLN A 41 -24.24 -3.38 19.99
C GLN A 41 -25.42 -3.27 19.01
N ALA A 42 -26.64 -3.23 19.49
CA ALA A 42 -27.84 -3.06 18.66
C ALA A 42 -27.81 -1.76 17.84
N ILE A 43 -27.32 -0.67 18.42
CA ILE A 43 -27.14 0.59 17.71
C ILE A 43 -26.13 0.43 16.57
N LYS A 44 -24.98 -0.18 16.85
CA LYS A 44 -23.96 -0.46 15.81
C LYS A 44 -24.50 -1.33 14.68
N ASP A 45 -25.34 -2.29 15.00
CA ASP A 45 -25.94 -3.18 14.00
C ASP A 45 -26.97 -2.43 13.14
N LEU A 46 -27.78 -1.55 13.72
CA LEU A 46 -28.69 -0.66 12.99
C LEU A 46 -27.92 0.30 12.06
N ASP A 47 -26.81 0.87 12.54
CA ASP A 47 -25.94 1.71 11.72
C ASP A 47 -25.38 0.94 10.50
N ARG A 48 -24.95 -0.32 10.70
CA ARG A 48 -24.50 -1.19 9.61
C ARG A 48 -25.63 -1.46 8.60
N GLN A 49 -26.81 -1.84 9.10
CA GLN A 49 -27.97 -2.11 8.24
C GLN A 49 -28.37 -0.88 7.41
N ARG A 50 -28.42 0.29 8.04
CA ARG A 50 -28.71 1.56 7.37
C ARG A 50 -27.67 1.89 6.31
N THR A 51 -26.39 1.66 6.59
CA THR A 51 -25.31 1.83 5.65
C THR A 51 -25.45 0.88 4.48
N GLN A 52 -25.72 -0.41 4.73
CA GLN A 52 -25.95 -1.41 3.68
C GLN A 52 -27.11 -1.02 2.74
N VAL A 53 -28.23 -0.55 3.30
CA VAL A 53 -29.36 -0.08 2.49
C VAL A 53 -28.96 1.14 1.65
N ARG A 54 -28.20 2.07 2.21
CA ARG A 54 -27.77 3.30 1.52
C ARG A 54 -26.82 3.04 0.36
N ILE A 55 -25.94 2.05 0.46
CA ILE A 55 -24.96 1.70 -0.57
C ILE A 55 -25.47 0.60 -1.51
N GLY A 56 -26.56 -0.09 -1.14
CA GLY A 56 -27.17 -1.13 -1.97
C GLY A 56 -27.61 -0.60 -3.33
N GLY A 57 -27.16 -1.26 -4.40
CA GLY A 57 -27.45 -0.86 -5.77
C GLY A 57 -26.64 0.33 -6.31
N ARG A 58 -25.80 1.00 -5.48
CA ARG A 58 -24.90 2.06 -5.98
C ARG A 58 -23.71 1.43 -6.71
N THR A 59 -23.41 1.97 -7.87
CA THR A 59 -22.22 1.61 -8.64
C THR A 59 -21.18 2.72 -8.53
N PHE A 60 -19.94 2.34 -8.20
CA PHE A 60 -18.78 3.23 -8.15
C PHE A 60 -17.85 2.87 -9.29
N MET A 61 -17.72 3.79 -10.25
CA MET A 61 -16.70 3.68 -11.30
C MET A 61 -15.41 4.31 -10.78
N ILE A 62 -14.39 3.50 -10.52
CA ILE A 62 -13.11 3.92 -9.99
C ILE A 62 -12.03 3.70 -11.04
N ASP A 63 -11.23 4.72 -11.30
CA ASP A 63 -10.08 4.63 -12.20
C ASP A 63 -8.81 4.34 -11.39
N ILE A 64 -8.06 3.31 -11.77
CA ILE A 64 -6.78 2.95 -11.20
C ILE A 64 -5.70 3.35 -12.20
N VAL A 65 -4.96 4.40 -11.87
CA VAL A 65 -3.94 5.00 -12.75
C VAL A 65 -2.58 4.77 -12.11
N MET A 66 -1.70 4.05 -12.80
CA MET A 66 -0.41 3.69 -12.21
C MET A 66 0.72 3.76 -13.25
N GLN A 67 1.83 4.36 -12.81
CA GLN A 67 3.11 4.20 -13.47
C GLN A 67 3.97 3.25 -12.63
N THR A 68 4.18 2.03 -13.14
CA THR A 68 4.86 0.97 -12.39
C THR A 68 5.11 -0.23 -13.31
N PRO A 69 6.12 -1.08 -13.04
CA PRO A 69 6.32 -2.34 -13.76
C PRO A 69 5.09 -3.23 -13.74
N GLU A 70 4.87 -3.99 -14.82
CA GLU A 70 3.69 -4.85 -15.02
C GLU A 70 3.49 -5.83 -13.87
N ARG A 71 4.56 -6.40 -13.31
CA ARG A 71 4.49 -7.33 -12.17
C ARG A 71 3.75 -6.73 -10.97
N PHE A 72 3.93 -5.40 -10.71
CA PHE A 72 3.27 -4.73 -9.59
C PHE A 72 1.84 -4.29 -9.95
N SER A 73 1.59 -3.79 -11.16
CA SER A 73 0.25 -3.41 -11.59
C SER A 73 -0.69 -4.62 -11.68
N SER A 74 -0.17 -5.79 -12.06
CA SER A 74 -0.90 -7.06 -12.02
C SER A 74 -1.27 -7.44 -10.59
N ALA A 75 -0.32 -7.37 -9.64
CA ALA A 75 -0.59 -7.65 -8.23
C ALA A 75 -1.67 -6.71 -7.63
N VAL A 76 -1.67 -5.43 -8.01
CA VAL A 76 -2.71 -4.48 -7.59
C VAL A 76 -4.06 -4.81 -8.21
N ARG A 77 -4.10 -5.20 -9.49
CA ARG A 77 -5.34 -5.64 -10.14
C ARG A 77 -5.93 -6.86 -9.42
N ASP A 78 -5.13 -7.90 -9.21
CA ASP A 78 -5.54 -9.13 -8.55
C ASP A 78 -6.03 -8.86 -7.12
N ALA A 79 -5.34 -7.99 -6.38
CA ALA A 79 -5.72 -7.57 -5.04
C ALA A 79 -7.09 -6.86 -5.04
N LEU A 80 -7.34 -5.95 -5.98
CA LEU A 80 -8.62 -5.27 -6.09
C LEU A 80 -9.74 -6.26 -6.46
N GLU A 81 -9.53 -7.10 -7.47
CA GLU A 81 -10.54 -8.08 -7.93
C GLU A 81 -10.90 -9.05 -6.82
N ALA A 82 -9.93 -9.51 -6.04
CA ALA A 82 -10.17 -10.36 -4.86
C ALA A 82 -10.97 -9.65 -3.76
N GLU A 83 -10.91 -8.32 -3.67
CA GLU A 83 -11.61 -7.53 -2.66
C GLU A 83 -13.00 -7.03 -3.09
N LEU A 84 -13.36 -7.09 -4.37
CA LEU A 84 -14.68 -6.67 -4.85
C LEU A 84 -15.84 -7.28 -4.05
N PRO A 85 -15.83 -8.58 -3.67
CA PRO A 85 -16.88 -9.16 -2.84
C PRO A 85 -17.02 -8.51 -1.47
N SER A 86 -15.92 -8.06 -0.86
CA SER A 86 -15.92 -7.44 0.47
C SER A 86 -16.53 -6.03 0.48
N LEU A 87 -16.72 -5.42 -0.69
CA LEU A 87 -17.31 -4.10 -0.87
C LEU A 87 -18.83 -4.14 -1.04
N HIS A 88 -19.43 -5.34 -1.07
CA HIS A 88 -20.89 -5.47 -1.09
C HIS A 88 -21.56 -4.75 0.08
N PRO A 89 -22.79 -4.21 -0.11
CA PRO A 89 -23.66 -4.29 -1.28
C PRO A 89 -23.44 -3.22 -2.36
N ALA A 90 -22.34 -2.45 -2.27
CA ALA A 90 -21.94 -1.56 -3.37
C ALA A 90 -21.36 -2.38 -4.53
N THR A 91 -21.56 -1.91 -5.76
CA THR A 91 -20.87 -2.44 -6.93
C THR A 91 -19.71 -1.53 -7.30
N VAL A 92 -18.48 -2.03 -7.23
CA VAL A 92 -17.29 -1.32 -7.71
C VAL A 92 -16.95 -1.84 -9.10
N ARG A 93 -16.82 -0.93 -10.07
CA ARG A 93 -16.34 -1.19 -11.42
C ARG A 93 -15.05 -0.44 -11.63
N SER A 94 -13.99 -1.14 -12.04
CA SER A 94 -12.65 -0.61 -12.14
C SER A 94 -12.26 -0.38 -13.59
N ARG A 95 -11.58 0.72 -13.88
CA ARG A 95 -10.92 1.00 -15.15
C ARG A 95 -9.43 1.16 -14.88
N PHE A 96 -8.62 0.34 -15.53
CA PHE A 96 -7.19 0.29 -15.30
C PHE A 96 -6.44 1.07 -16.40
N HIS A 97 -5.52 1.94 -15.99
CA HIS A 97 -4.66 2.76 -16.83
C HIS A 97 -3.22 2.54 -16.34
N PHE A 98 -2.59 1.51 -16.85
CA PHE A 98 -1.24 1.10 -16.43
C PHE A 98 -0.21 1.50 -17.47
N ARG A 99 0.90 2.07 -16.99
CA ARG A 99 2.06 2.47 -17.78
C ARG A 99 3.32 2.03 -17.06
N GLU A 100 4.33 1.58 -17.78
CA GLU A 100 5.59 1.16 -17.18
C GLU A 100 6.61 2.30 -17.16
N THR A 101 7.07 2.70 -18.33
CA THR A 101 8.21 3.62 -18.51
C THR A 101 7.84 4.89 -19.27
N ASP A 102 6.58 5.09 -19.54
CA ASP A 102 6.09 6.25 -20.28
C ASP A 102 6.46 7.57 -19.56
N PRO A 103 6.69 8.67 -20.31
CA PRO A 103 6.84 9.99 -19.72
C PRO A 103 5.62 10.38 -18.87
N ALA A 104 5.84 11.14 -17.79
CA ALA A 104 4.78 11.62 -16.92
C ALA A 104 3.66 12.37 -17.67
N ALA A 105 3.98 13.00 -18.79
CA ALA A 105 3.01 13.66 -19.67
C ALA A 105 1.92 12.74 -20.21
N GLU A 106 2.21 11.47 -20.46
CA GLU A 106 1.22 10.50 -20.92
C GLU A 106 0.25 10.11 -19.79
N LEU A 107 0.77 9.96 -18.57
CA LEU A 107 -0.05 9.75 -17.38
C LEU A 107 -0.95 10.97 -17.13
N VAL A 108 -0.44 12.18 -17.29
CA VAL A 108 -1.22 13.43 -17.20
C VAL A 108 -2.37 13.44 -18.20
N LYS A 109 -2.16 12.99 -19.45
CA LYS A 109 -3.24 12.88 -20.44
C LYS A 109 -4.33 11.91 -20.01
N ASP A 110 -3.97 10.81 -19.33
CA ASP A 110 -4.96 9.88 -18.79
C ASP A 110 -5.80 10.54 -17.67
N LEU A 111 -5.13 11.25 -16.73
CA LEU A 111 -5.81 11.98 -15.66
C LEU A 111 -6.76 13.07 -16.23
N ASP A 112 -6.33 13.80 -17.25
CA ASP A 112 -7.16 14.83 -17.91
C ASP A 112 -8.36 14.22 -18.64
N ARG A 113 -8.19 13.08 -19.30
CA ARG A 113 -9.31 12.32 -19.90
C ARG A 113 -10.32 11.85 -18.85
N ILE A 114 -9.83 11.42 -17.67
CA ILE A 114 -10.69 11.04 -16.56
C ILE A 114 -11.44 12.25 -16.02
N ALA A 115 -10.76 13.39 -15.84
CA ALA A 115 -11.39 14.63 -15.40
C ALA A 115 -12.53 15.07 -16.35
N ALA A 116 -12.32 14.98 -17.67
CA ALA A 116 -13.31 15.34 -18.68
C ALA A 116 -14.48 14.35 -18.78
N ARG A 117 -14.22 13.03 -18.64
CA ARG A 117 -15.20 11.95 -18.75
C ARG A 117 -16.03 11.77 -17.48
N GLY A 118 -15.44 12.07 -16.31
CA GLY A 118 -16.02 11.78 -15.00
C GLY A 118 -15.62 10.41 -14.45
N SER A 119 -15.51 10.36 -13.12
CA SER A 119 -15.23 9.18 -12.28
C SER A 119 -15.81 9.40 -10.90
N GLN A 120 -16.08 8.33 -10.14
CA GLN A 120 -16.39 8.46 -8.72
C GLN A 120 -15.13 8.57 -7.86
N GLY A 121 -13.95 8.26 -8.41
CA GLY A 121 -12.67 8.46 -7.75
C GLY A 121 -11.50 7.87 -8.53
N VAL A 122 -10.30 8.30 -8.18
CA VAL A 122 -9.05 7.81 -8.77
C VAL A 122 -8.16 7.24 -7.67
N ILE A 123 -7.64 6.03 -7.90
CA ILE A 123 -6.53 5.47 -7.12
C ILE A 123 -5.28 5.66 -7.96
N LEU A 124 -4.29 6.39 -7.42
CA LEU A 124 -3.15 6.90 -8.18
C LEU A 124 -1.82 6.42 -7.60
N LYS A 125 -0.97 5.85 -8.46
CA LYS A 125 0.47 5.68 -8.21
C LYS A 125 1.25 6.40 -9.31
N ALA A 126 1.89 7.50 -8.97
CA ALA A 126 2.54 8.39 -9.93
C ALA A 126 3.81 9.01 -9.36
N PRO A 127 4.74 9.47 -10.22
CA PRO A 127 5.89 10.26 -9.78
C PRO A 127 5.46 11.61 -9.21
N GLU A 128 6.22 12.13 -8.23
CA GLU A 128 5.99 13.44 -7.64
C GLU A 128 6.63 14.54 -8.52
N VAL A 129 5.92 14.92 -9.58
CA VAL A 129 6.33 16.01 -10.48
C VAL A 129 5.22 17.05 -10.59
N PRO A 130 5.56 18.33 -10.87
CA PRO A 130 4.59 19.43 -10.87
C PRO A 130 3.39 19.20 -11.78
N GLU A 131 3.59 18.58 -12.94
CA GLU A 131 2.55 18.33 -13.94
C GLU A 131 1.50 17.32 -13.43
N VAL A 132 1.94 16.30 -12.70
CA VAL A 132 1.05 15.32 -12.05
C VAL A 132 0.30 15.97 -10.90
N THR A 133 0.97 16.76 -10.06
CA THR A 133 0.33 17.54 -8.99
C THR A 133 -0.77 18.45 -9.54
N ALA A 134 -0.49 19.16 -10.64
CA ALA A 134 -1.48 20.01 -11.30
C ALA A 134 -2.67 19.20 -11.86
N ALA A 135 -2.42 18.01 -12.45
CA ALA A 135 -3.47 17.13 -12.95
C ALA A 135 -4.37 16.60 -11.82
N VAL A 136 -3.80 16.25 -10.66
CA VAL A 136 -4.59 15.91 -9.46
C VAL A 136 -5.47 17.08 -9.03
N GLY A 137 -4.94 18.31 -9.08
CA GLY A 137 -5.73 19.54 -8.82
C GLY A 137 -6.94 19.66 -9.73
N ARG A 138 -6.80 19.37 -11.02
CA ARG A 138 -7.92 19.38 -11.99
C ARG A 138 -8.96 18.30 -11.71
N LEU A 139 -8.55 17.08 -11.33
CA LEU A 139 -9.47 16.02 -10.91
C LEU A 139 -10.30 16.45 -9.70
N VAL A 140 -9.64 16.99 -8.67
CA VAL A 140 -10.31 17.45 -7.45
C VAL A 140 -11.25 18.62 -7.74
N ALA A 141 -10.86 19.57 -8.58
CA ALA A 141 -11.73 20.66 -9.03
C ALA A 141 -12.95 20.18 -9.82
N ALA A 142 -12.85 19.02 -10.50
CA ALA A 142 -13.97 18.33 -11.15
C ALA A 142 -14.82 17.47 -10.19
N GLY A 143 -14.56 17.53 -8.88
CA GLY A 143 -15.29 16.76 -7.86
C GLY A 143 -14.88 15.28 -7.78
N ILE A 144 -13.74 14.91 -8.37
CA ILE A 144 -13.24 13.53 -8.40
C ILE A 144 -12.19 13.36 -7.30
N PRO A 145 -12.47 12.63 -6.20
CA PRO A 145 -11.50 12.38 -5.13
C PRO A 145 -10.35 11.52 -5.65
N VAL A 146 -9.13 11.87 -5.22
CA VAL A 146 -7.91 11.13 -5.56
C VAL A 146 -7.32 10.53 -4.29
N VAL A 147 -7.08 9.24 -4.30
CA VAL A 147 -6.36 8.50 -3.25
C VAL A 147 -5.04 8.03 -3.84
N THR A 148 -3.93 8.42 -3.22
CA THR A 148 -2.60 7.93 -3.61
C THR A 148 -2.34 6.56 -2.99
N LEU A 149 -1.67 5.67 -3.73
CA LEU A 149 -1.37 4.29 -3.33
C LEU A 149 0.12 4.02 -3.40
N VAL A 150 0.70 3.45 -2.33
CA VAL A 150 2.12 3.04 -2.21
C VAL A 150 3.11 4.21 -2.22
N THR A 151 2.96 5.15 -3.13
CA THR A 151 3.71 6.42 -3.16
C THR A 151 2.77 7.58 -2.94
N ASP A 152 3.23 8.59 -2.22
CA ASP A 152 2.40 9.74 -1.88
C ASP A 152 2.71 10.97 -2.77
N LEU A 153 1.74 11.87 -2.84
CA LEU A 153 1.82 13.18 -3.49
C LEU A 153 1.34 14.27 -2.52
N PRO A 154 2.08 14.54 -1.42
CA PRO A 154 1.63 15.45 -0.36
C PRO A 154 1.47 16.89 -0.82
N SER A 155 2.18 17.29 -1.87
CA SER A 155 2.04 18.64 -2.48
C SER A 155 0.77 18.80 -3.32
N SER A 156 0.00 17.73 -3.53
CA SER A 156 -1.26 17.74 -4.28
C SER A 156 -2.48 17.80 -3.34
N PRO A 157 -3.65 18.25 -3.82
CA PRO A 157 -4.90 18.23 -3.05
C PRO A 157 -5.55 16.83 -3.03
N ARG A 158 -4.75 15.78 -3.02
CA ARG A 158 -5.25 14.41 -2.86
C ARG A 158 -6.06 14.25 -1.58
N LEU A 159 -7.05 13.37 -1.61
CA LEU A 159 -7.90 13.10 -0.46
C LEU A 159 -7.15 12.38 0.67
N ALA A 160 -6.41 11.32 0.33
CA ALA A 160 -5.70 10.49 1.29
C ALA A 160 -4.55 9.72 0.62
N TYR A 161 -3.63 9.24 1.45
CA TYR A 161 -2.62 8.26 1.10
C TYR A 161 -2.97 6.90 1.72
N VAL A 162 -2.83 5.84 0.94
CA VAL A 162 -2.96 4.45 1.39
C VAL A 162 -1.65 3.71 1.08
N GLY A 163 -1.02 3.19 2.11
CA GLY A 163 0.25 2.47 2.04
C GLY A 163 0.96 2.45 3.39
N ILE A 164 2.19 1.97 3.38
CA ILE A 164 3.05 1.89 4.57
C ILE A 164 3.74 3.23 4.86
N ASP A 165 4.29 3.37 6.06
CA ASP A 165 5.33 4.36 6.34
C ASP A 165 6.63 3.92 5.65
N ASN A 166 6.92 4.53 4.50
CA ASN A 166 8.08 4.17 3.68
C ASN A 166 9.41 4.45 4.39
N ARG A 167 9.47 5.48 5.23
CA ARG A 167 10.67 5.78 6.01
C ARG A 167 10.92 4.71 7.08
N ALA A 168 9.88 4.27 7.78
CA ALA A 168 9.96 3.16 8.73
C ALA A 168 10.32 1.84 8.02
N ALA A 169 9.83 1.62 6.79
CA ALA A 169 10.20 0.45 6.00
C ALA A 169 11.69 0.44 5.65
N GLY A 170 12.25 1.57 5.22
CA GLY A 170 13.69 1.70 4.98
C GLY A 170 14.52 1.46 6.25
N ALA A 171 14.10 2.01 7.39
CA ALA A 171 14.76 1.77 8.68
C ALA A 171 14.69 0.29 9.10
N THR A 172 13.58 -0.39 8.83
CA THR A 172 13.40 -1.83 9.06
C THR A 172 14.36 -2.65 8.18
N ALA A 173 14.52 -2.31 6.90
CA ALA A 173 15.50 -2.96 6.02
C ALA A 173 16.94 -2.81 6.57
N ALA A 174 17.29 -1.60 7.01
CA ALA A 174 18.60 -1.34 7.62
C ALA A 174 18.83 -2.19 8.89
N TYR A 175 17.80 -2.28 9.75
CA TYR A 175 17.87 -3.13 10.94
C TYR A 175 18.14 -4.59 10.56
N LEU A 176 17.38 -5.16 9.63
CA LEU A 176 17.51 -6.56 9.21
C LEU A 176 18.89 -6.83 8.60
N ILE A 177 19.35 -6.02 7.67
CA ILE A 177 20.67 -6.18 7.03
C ILE A 177 21.79 -6.11 8.06
N ARG A 178 21.71 -5.16 8.99
CA ARG A 178 22.71 -5.05 10.06
C ARG A 178 22.74 -6.29 10.96
N GLN A 179 21.59 -6.85 11.34
CA GLN A 179 21.53 -8.08 12.14
C GLN A 179 22.14 -9.28 11.40
N TRP A 180 21.82 -9.45 10.12
CA TRP A 180 22.31 -10.60 9.35
C TRP A 180 23.80 -10.49 8.98
N LEU A 181 24.27 -9.29 8.72
CA LEU A 181 25.70 -9.07 8.49
C LEU A 181 26.51 -9.12 9.78
N ALA A 182 25.93 -8.71 10.91
CA ALA A 182 26.61 -8.61 12.20
C ALA A 182 28.00 -7.94 12.08
N ASP A 183 29.07 -8.64 12.45
CA ASP A 183 30.45 -8.16 12.35
C ASP A 183 31.16 -8.54 11.03
N ARG A 184 30.47 -9.22 10.10
CA ARG A 184 31.05 -9.58 8.81
C ARG A 184 31.30 -8.32 7.98
N PRO A 185 32.53 -8.14 7.44
CA PRO A 185 32.80 -6.99 6.59
C PRO A 185 31.99 -7.04 5.31
N GLY A 186 31.84 -5.89 4.66
CA GLY A 186 31.22 -5.78 3.36
C GLY A 186 30.42 -4.52 3.16
N HIS A 187 30.14 -4.24 1.90
CA HIS A 187 29.38 -3.09 1.44
C HIS A 187 27.93 -3.49 1.09
N VAL A 188 27.01 -2.53 1.13
CA VAL A 188 25.61 -2.76 0.81
C VAL A 188 25.26 -2.05 -0.50
N LEU A 189 24.83 -2.82 -1.48
CA LEU A 189 24.23 -2.29 -2.70
C LEU A 189 22.83 -1.78 -2.39
N VAL A 190 22.53 -0.55 -2.79
CA VAL A 190 21.19 0.04 -2.72
C VAL A 190 20.72 0.31 -4.15
N THR A 191 19.64 -0.36 -4.57
CA THR A 191 19.09 -0.16 -5.91
C THR A 191 17.83 0.69 -5.83
N ILE A 192 17.81 1.79 -6.58
CA ILE A 192 16.71 2.76 -6.64
C ILE A 192 16.32 2.91 -8.11
N SER A 193 15.04 3.08 -8.40
CA SER A 193 14.62 3.37 -9.76
C SER A 193 14.87 4.85 -10.13
N ARG A 194 14.12 5.44 -10.99
CA ARG A 194 14.40 6.81 -11.52
C ARG A 194 14.25 7.96 -10.52
N GLY A 195 14.17 7.72 -9.20
CA GLY A 195 14.21 8.75 -8.17
C GLY A 195 13.07 9.78 -8.19
N SER A 196 12.01 9.56 -8.97
CA SER A 196 10.85 10.45 -9.06
C SER A 196 9.66 9.98 -8.19
N PHE A 197 9.81 8.87 -7.50
CA PHE A 197 8.79 8.31 -6.62
C PHE A 197 9.14 8.57 -5.16
N ARG A 198 8.30 9.32 -4.48
CA ARG A 198 8.50 9.69 -3.08
C ARG A 198 8.69 8.51 -2.13
N ASN A 199 7.99 7.39 -2.36
CA ASN A 199 8.17 6.20 -1.55
C ASN A 199 9.61 5.66 -1.60
N GLU A 200 10.28 5.73 -2.76
CA GLU A 200 11.66 5.28 -2.91
C GLU A 200 12.63 6.21 -2.17
N GLU A 201 12.45 7.53 -2.29
CA GLU A 201 13.24 8.52 -1.54
C GLU A 201 13.07 8.34 -0.02
N GLU A 202 11.85 8.15 0.46
CA GLU A 202 11.58 7.95 1.88
C GLU A 202 12.17 6.63 2.40
N ARG A 203 12.09 5.54 1.62
CA ARG A 203 12.73 4.25 1.93
C ARG A 203 14.25 4.41 2.01
N GLU A 204 14.86 5.13 1.07
CA GLU A 204 16.28 5.41 1.06
C GLU A 204 16.71 6.24 2.30
N MET A 205 15.99 7.33 2.59
CA MET A 205 16.27 8.16 3.78
C MET A 205 16.21 7.35 5.07
N GLY A 206 15.17 6.50 5.22
CA GLY A 206 15.02 5.61 6.37
C GLY A 206 16.15 4.61 6.48
N PHE A 207 16.53 3.99 5.35
CA PHE A 207 17.63 3.03 5.29
C PHE A 207 18.96 3.66 5.66
N ARG A 208 19.34 4.79 5.07
CA ARG A 208 20.57 5.51 5.39
C ARG A 208 20.64 5.93 6.86
N SER A 209 19.53 6.41 7.40
CA SER A 209 19.42 6.75 8.81
C SER A 209 19.65 5.52 9.71
N GLY A 210 19.00 4.40 9.39
CA GLY A 210 19.13 3.14 10.13
C GLY A 210 20.54 2.54 10.05
N MET A 211 21.22 2.67 8.91
CA MET A 211 22.60 2.17 8.74
C MET A 211 23.64 2.96 9.56
N ARG A 212 23.37 4.23 9.88
CA ARG A 212 24.24 5.04 10.77
C ARG A 212 24.05 4.71 12.25
N GLY A 213 22.99 4.09 12.64
CA GLY A 213 22.51 3.91 14.03
C GLY A 213 23.26 2.86 14.86
N GLY A 214 24.53 2.48 14.51
CA GLY A 214 25.39 1.57 15.29
C GLY A 214 25.93 0.39 14.47
N GLY A 215 26.99 -0.22 14.99
CA GLY A 215 27.78 -1.26 14.30
C GLY A 215 28.84 -0.69 13.36
N PRO A 216 29.60 -1.55 12.66
CA PRO A 216 30.65 -1.11 11.74
C PRO A 216 30.07 -0.22 10.64
N LEU A 217 30.75 0.88 10.32
CA LEU A 217 30.38 1.74 9.19
C LEU A 217 30.53 0.94 7.90
N ARG A 218 29.43 0.79 7.18
CA ARG A 218 29.39 0.09 5.88
C ARG A 218 29.19 1.10 4.78
N ARG A 219 29.96 0.95 3.71
CA ARG A 219 29.74 1.75 2.52
C ARG A 219 28.43 1.33 1.85
N LEU A 220 27.63 2.33 1.49
CA LEU A 220 26.45 2.14 0.66
C LEU A 220 26.84 2.47 -0.78
N VAL A 221 26.68 1.50 -1.65
CA VAL A 221 26.94 1.65 -3.09
C VAL A 221 25.59 1.75 -3.79
N GLU A 222 25.37 2.87 -4.47
CA GLU A 222 24.09 3.13 -5.12
C GLU A 222 24.13 2.71 -6.58
N VAL A 223 23.01 2.12 -7.01
CA VAL A 223 22.63 1.95 -8.40
C VAL A 223 21.31 2.68 -8.59
N THR A 224 21.37 3.78 -9.30
CA THR A 224 20.24 4.65 -9.65
C THR A 224 19.97 4.57 -11.15
N ASP A 225 18.92 5.25 -11.61
CA ASP A 225 18.56 5.38 -13.02
C ASP A 225 18.15 4.07 -13.73
N SER A 226 17.87 3.01 -12.95
CA SER A 226 17.15 1.87 -13.50
C SER A 226 15.65 2.25 -13.62
N ASP A 227 14.97 1.68 -14.62
CA ASP A 227 13.51 1.84 -14.73
C ASP A 227 12.75 0.81 -13.85
N GLY A 228 13.49 0.07 -13.01
CA GLY A 228 12.97 -1.02 -12.19
C GLY A 228 12.75 -2.31 -13.00
N LEU A 229 13.15 -2.33 -14.27
CA LEU A 229 13.09 -3.50 -15.15
C LEU A 229 14.41 -4.28 -15.13
N ASP A 230 14.32 -5.59 -15.31
CA ASP A 230 15.49 -6.48 -15.31
C ASP A 230 16.48 -6.16 -16.42
N SER A 231 16.00 -5.69 -17.56
CA SER A 231 16.84 -5.39 -18.73
C SER A 231 17.91 -4.32 -18.48
N THR A 232 17.55 -3.25 -17.76
CA THR A 232 18.46 -2.16 -17.42
C THR A 232 19.22 -2.43 -16.13
N GLN A 233 18.57 -3.03 -15.14
CA GLN A 233 19.10 -3.29 -13.81
C GLN A 233 20.36 -4.17 -13.86
N ARG A 234 20.35 -5.24 -14.65
CA ARG A 234 21.46 -6.20 -14.73
C ARG A 234 22.80 -5.54 -15.08
N ALA A 235 22.82 -4.69 -16.11
CA ALA A 235 24.05 -4.04 -16.55
C ALA A 235 24.60 -3.06 -15.50
N LEU A 236 23.71 -2.28 -14.86
CA LEU A 236 24.09 -1.32 -13.83
C LEU A 236 24.64 -2.01 -12.59
N VAL A 237 23.99 -3.09 -12.14
CA VAL A 237 24.46 -3.87 -10.98
C VAL A 237 25.78 -4.55 -11.28
N LEU A 238 25.94 -5.18 -12.45
CA LEU A 238 27.18 -5.83 -12.83
C LEU A 238 28.37 -4.85 -12.79
N ALA A 239 28.20 -3.66 -13.37
CA ALA A 239 29.23 -2.62 -13.35
C ALA A 239 29.55 -2.11 -11.91
N ALA A 240 28.58 -2.09 -11.01
CA ALA A 240 28.80 -1.76 -9.61
C ALA A 240 29.59 -2.86 -8.88
N LEU A 241 29.23 -4.14 -9.11
CA LEU A 241 29.89 -5.30 -8.50
C LEU A 241 31.34 -5.48 -8.97
N GLU A 242 31.65 -5.17 -10.24
CA GLU A 242 33.01 -5.19 -10.79
C GLU A 242 33.89 -4.08 -10.18
N ARG A 243 33.33 -2.90 -9.94
CA ARG A 243 34.03 -1.77 -9.31
C ARG A 243 34.26 -1.95 -7.80
N ASP A 244 33.38 -2.70 -7.14
CA ASP A 244 33.41 -2.89 -5.68
C ASP A 244 33.19 -4.36 -5.31
N PRO A 245 34.27 -5.15 -5.20
CA PRO A 245 34.21 -6.56 -4.82
C PRO A 245 33.69 -6.81 -3.38
N GLU A 246 33.71 -5.81 -2.52
CA GLU A 246 33.26 -5.92 -1.13
C GLU A 246 31.73 -5.90 -0.97
N ILE A 247 30.98 -5.62 -2.01
CA ILE A 247 29.50 -5.65 -1.96
C ILE A 247 29.05 -7.09 -1.72
N ASN A 248 28.38 -7.34 -0.59
CA ASN A 248 27.87 -8.66 -0.21
C ASN A 248 26.44 -8.64 0.37
N ALA A 249 25.81 -7.49 0.40
CA ALA A 249 24.41 -7.34 0.78
C ALA A 249 23.68 -6.41 -0.18
N VAL A 250 22.36 -6.54 -0.25
CA VAL A 250 21.49 -5.75 -1.15
C VAL A 250 20.28 -5.25 -0.41
N TYR A 251 19.98 -3.97 -0.57
CA TYR A 251 18.69 -3.39 -0.31
C TYR A 251 18.06 -2.91 -1.63
N SER A 252 17.05 -3.61 -2.09
CA SER A 252 16.34 -3.26 -3.33
C SER A 252 15.10 -2.44 -3.02
N ILE A 253 15.13 -1.17 -3.41
CA ILE A 253 14.02 -0.22 -3.26
C ILE A 253 13.14 -0.21 -4.52
N GLY A 254 13.76 -0.22 -5.69
CA GLY A 254 13.11 0.01 -6.99
C GLY A 254 12.74 -1.26 -7.78
N GLY A 255 13.13 -2.46 -7.31
CA GLY A 255 12.89 -3.72 -8.02
C GLY A 255 14.08 -4.18 -8.90
N GLY A 256 13.83 -5.01 -9.93
CA GLY A 256 14.88 -5.62 -10.73
C GLY A 256 15.68 -6.69 -9.98
N ASN A 257 15.01 -7.45 -9.11
CA ASN A 257 15.67 -8.36 -8.17
C ASN A 257 16.21 -9.61 -8.83
N THR A 258 15.53 -10.15 -9.85
CA THR A 258 16.03 -11.27 -10.64
C THR A 258 17.34 -10.89 -11.32
N ALA A 259 17.37 -9.74 -12.00
CA ALA A 259 18.56 -9.23 -12.67
C ALA A 259 19.71 -8.92 -11.71
N THR A 260 19.41 -8.47 -10.50
CA THR A 260 20.41 -8.24 -9.44
C THR A 260 21.05 -9.56 -9.02
N ILE A 261 20.27 -10.61 -8.79
CA ILE A 261 20.76 -11.96 -8.46
C ILE A 261 21.60 -12.52 -9.59
N ASP A 262 21.15 -12.39 -10.84
CA ASP A 262 21.87 -12.85 -12.02
C ASP A 262 23.22 -12.14 -12.20
N ALA A 263 23.32 -10.86 -11.85
CA ALA A 263 24.58 -10.13 -11.87
C ALA A 263 25.59 -10.68 -10.84
N PHE A 264 25.14 -10.99 -9.63
CA PHE A 264 25.99 -11.66 -8.62
C PHE A 264 26.45 -13.04 -9.10
N ALA A 265 25.52 -13.84 -9.63
CA ALA A 265 25.81 -15.18 -10.14
C ALA A 265 26.80 -15.17 -11.32
N ALA A 266 26.71 -14.18 -12.22
CA ALA A 266 27.65 -14.02 -13.35
C ALA A 266 29.10 -13.81 -12.92
N LEU A 267 29.33 -13.26 -11.71
CA LEU A 267 30.63 -13.07 -11.10
C LEU A 267 31.02 -14.20 -10.12
N GLY A 268 30.20 -15.27 -10.02
CA GLY A 268 30.42 -16.36 -9.07
C GLY A 268 30.29 -15.92 -7.61
N ARG A 269 29.54 -14.85 -7.31
CA ARG A 269 29.39 -14.24 -5.98
C ARG A 269 28.04 -14.57 -5.37
N GLY A 270 28.04 -14.77 -4.05
CA GLY A 270 26.79 -14.90 -3.26
C GLY A 270 26.43 -13.60 -2.56
N VAL A 271 25.15 -13.51 -2.15
CA VAL A 271 24.62 -12.41 -1.35
C VAL A 271 24.37 -12.92 0.07
N LEU A 272 24.90 -12.23 1.12
CA LEU A 272 24.72 -12.61 2.51
C LEU A 272 23.39 -12.14 3.08
N ALA A 273 22.90 -11.00 2.62
CA ALA A 273 21.61 -10.43 3.01
C ALA A 273 20.99 -9.69 1.84
N PHE A 274 19.77 -10.05 1.47
CA PHE A 274 19.01 -9.37 0.42
C PHE A 274 17.61 -9.04 0.92
N VAL A 275 17.33 -7.76 1.11
CA VAL A 275 15.99 -7.25 1.46
C VAL A 275 15.40 -6.55 0.26
N ALA A 276 14.18 -6.94 -0.10
CA ALA A 276 13.40 -6.35 -1.19
C ALA A 276 12.05 -5.83 -0.68
N HIS A 277 11.29 -5.21 -1.56
CA HIS A 277 9.92 -4.75 -1.31
C HIS A 277 8.92 -5.48 -2.20
N ASP A 278 7.72 -5.64 -1.66
CA ASP A 278 6.51 -6.14 -2.31
C ASP A 278 6.60 -7.62 -2.76
N LEU A 279 5.60 -8.42 -2.38
CA LEU A 279 5.48 -9.83 -2.80
C LEU A 279 4.75 -9.91 -4.15
N ASP A 280 5.42 -9.45 -5.20
CA ASP A 280 5.04 -9.77 -6.56
C ASP A 280 5.41 -11.23 -6.92
N HIS A 281 5.07 -11.67 -8.12
CA HIS A 281 5.36 -13.04 -8.58
C HIS A 281 6.86 -13.38 -8.51
N ASP A 282 7.73 -12.45 -8.92
CA ASP A 282 9.18 -12.69 -8.97
C ASP A 282 9.76 -12.75 -7.56
N ASN A 283 9.43 -11.81 -6.69
CA ASN A 283 9.89 -11.79 -5.31
C ASN A 283 9.38 -12.99 -4.51
N THR A 284 8.16 -13.43 -4.76
CA THR A 284 7.59 -14.64 -4.14
C THR A 284 8.42 -15.87 -4.52
N ARG A 285 8.75 -16.04 -5.80
CA ARG A 285 9.61 -17.14 -6.30
C ARG A 285 11.02 -17.05 -5.71
N LEU A 286 11.66 -15.87 -5.78
CA LEU A 286 13.01 -15.68 -5.27
C LEU A 286 13.13 -15.89 -3.77
N LEU A 287 12.09 -15.52 -3.03
CA LEU A 287 12.02 -15.75 -1.59
C LEU A 287 11.87 -17.24 -1.26
N ALA A 288 11.01 -17.97 -1.98
CA ALA A 288 10.83 -19.42 -1.86
C ALA A 288 12.12 -20.19 -2.20
N GLU A 289 12.89 -19.71 -3.18
CA GLU A 289 14.19 -20.26 -3.57
C GLU A 289 15.34 -19.89 -2.60
N GLY A 290 15.06 -19.09 -1.56
CA GLY A 290 16.06 -18.62 -0.60
C GLY A 290 17.07 -17.62 -1.18
N LYS A 291 16.77 -16.99 -2.32
CA LYS A 291 17.60 -15.97 -2.96
C LYS A 291 17.39 -14.57 -2.37
N LEU A 292 16.22 -14.32 -1.79
CA LEU A 292 15.94 -13.16 -0.93
C LEU A 292 15.95 -13.61 0.52
N SER A 293 16.50 -12.76 1.40
CA SER A 293 16.49 -13.01 2.86
C SER A 293 15.15 -12.63 3.47
N ALA A 294 14.58 -11.52 3.02
CA ALA A 294 13.23 -11.09 3.35
C ALA A 294 12.67 -10.12 2.31
N VAL A 295 11.35 -10.04 2.32
CA VAL A 295 10.58 -9.03 1.58
C VAL A 295 9.79 -8.19 2.57
N LEU A 296 9.94 -6.87 2.51
CA LEU A 296 9.08 -5.95 3.23
C LEU A 296 7.80 -5.76 2.42
N HIS A 297 6.70 -6.21 2.99
CA HIS A 297 5.41 -6.31 2.32
C HIS A 297 4.32 -5.58 3.10
N HIS A 298 3.26 -5.26 2.42
CA HIS A 298 1.99 -4.82 3.01
C HIS A 298 0.82 -5.51 2.30
N ASP A 299 -0.31 -5.61 3.00
CA ASP A 299 -1.48 -6.28 2.46
C ASP A 299 -2.17 -5.41 1.41
N LEU A 300 -1.82 -5.63 0.12
CA LEU A 300 -2.40 -4.91 -1.02
C LEU A 300 -3.93 -5.08 -1.09
N ARG A 301 -4.48 -6.22 -0.67
CA ARG A 301 -5.94 -6.42 -0.62
C ARG A 301 -6.57 -5.46 0.37
N GLN A 302 -6.02 -5.37 1.57
CA GLN A 302 -6.48 -4.43 2.58
C GLN A 302 -6.34 -2.98 2.10
N ASP A 303 -5.24 -2.66 1.42
CA ASP A 303 -5.00 -1.30 0.89
C ASP A 303 -6.00 -0.95 -0.22
N MET A 304 -6.27 -1.85 -1.14
CA MET A 304 -7.28 -1.63 -2.19
C MET A 304 -8.68 -1.48 -1.61
N ARG A 305 -9.04 -2.28 -0.61
CA ARG A 305 -10.30 -2.12 0.14
C ARG A 305 -10.39 -0.75 0.78
N ARG A 306 -9.35 -0.31 1.49
CA ARG A 306 -9.26 1.00 2.14
C ARG A 306 -9.37 2.13 1.13
N ALA A 307 -8.67 2.04 0.01
CA ALA A 307 -8.71 3.06 -1.04
C ALA A 307 -10.12 3.21 -1.62
N CYS A 308 -10.80 2.10 -1.94
CA CYS A 308 -12.18 2.11 -2.40
C CYS A 308 -13.13 2.69 -1.34
N GLN A 309 -13.01 2.28 -0.09
CA GLN A 309 -13.84 2.79 1.02
C GLN A 309 -13.61 4.28 1.24
N THR A 310 -12.38 4.77 1.10
CA THR A 310 -12.06 6.21 1.20
C THR A 310 -12.78 7.01 0.13
N ILE A 311 -12.77 6.52 -1.12
CA ILE A 311 -13.53 7.12 -2.21
C ILE A 311 -15.03 7.08 -1.92
N MET A 312 -15.56 5.95 -1.44
CA MET A 312 -16.97 5.81 -1.10
C MET A 312 -17.40 6.76 0.03
N ARG A 313 -16.51 7.05 1.01
CA ARG A 313 -16.74 8.06 2.06
C ARG A 313 -16.79 9.46 1.48
N ALA A 314 -15.85 9.82 0.61
CA ALA A 314 -15.85 11.12 -0.07
C ALA A 314 -17.13 11.32 -0.91
N GLN A 315 -17.68 10.25 -1.46
CA GLN A 315 -18.96 10.21 -2.18
C GLN A 315 -20.18 10.08 -1.25
N GLN A 316 -20.00 10.29 0.05
CA GLN A 316 -21.05 10.24 1.09
C GLN A 316 -21.81 8.89 1.11
N ALA A 317 -21.20 7.82 0.66
CA ALA A 317 -21.81 6.49 0.67
C ALA A 317 -21.57 5.77 2.01
N LEU A 318 -20.39 5.91 2.59
CA LEU A 318 -20.00 5.37 3.89
C LEU A 318 -19.90 6.47 4.94
N PRO A 319 -20.09 6.15 6.24
CA PRO A 319 -19.80 7.09 7.31
C PRO A 319 -18.31 7.42 7.37
N ASP A 320 -17.97 8.59 7.92
CA ASP A 320 -16.59 8.95 8.21
C ASP A 320 -16.09 8.13 9.41
N GLU A 321 -14.90 7.55 9.26
CA GLU A 321 -14.21 6.77 10.32
C GLU A 321 -12.94 7.47 10.82
N GLY A 322 -12.73 8.72 10.41
CA GLY A 322 -11.51 9.47 10.73
C GLY A 322 -10.30 9.09 9.88
N PRO A 323 -9.11 9.60 10.22
CA PRO A 323 -7.90 9.40 9.43
C PRO A 323 -7.43 7.94 9.48
N PHE A 324 -6.99 7.43 8.34
CA PHE A 324 -6.38 6.11 8.26
C PHE A 324 -4.96 6.11 8.81
N LEU A 325 -4.64 5.07 9.57
CA LEU A 325 -3.26 4.77 9.94
C LEU A 325 -2.54 4.12 8.74
N PRO A 326 -1.22 4.33 8.61
CA PRO A 326 -0.42 3.60 7.63
C PRO A 326 -0.62 2.09 7.74
N SER A 327 -0.48 1.39 6.64
CA SER A 327 -0.55 -0.07 6.59
C SER A 327 0.62 -0.67 7.36
N ALA A 328 0.41 -1.83 7.99
CA ALA A 328 1.46 -2.51 8.71
C ALA A 328 2.57 -3.00 7.76
N ILE A 329 3.81 -2.77 8.14
CA ILE A 329 4.97 -3.35 7.45
C ILE A 329 5.12 -4.80 7.92
N GLN A 330 5.02 -5.73 6.99
CA GLN A 330 5.24 -7.15 7.22
C GLN A 330 6.64 -7.54 6.77
N VAL A 331 7.42 -8.16 7.64
CA VAL A 331 8.70 -8.80 7.27
C VAL A 331 8.39 -10.23 6.87
N VAL A 332 8.43 -10.49 5.56
CA VAL A 332 8.10 -11.81 5.01
C VAL A 332 9.38 -12.56 4.68
N THR A 333 9.43 -13.78 5.13
CA THR A 333 10.53 -14.75 4.95
C THR A 333 9.99 -16.00 4.25
N PRO A 334 10.80 -16.97 3.82
CA PRO A 334 10.31 -18.21 3.22
C PRO A 334 9.30 -18.98 4.09
N TYR A 335 9.28 -18.73 5.40
CA TYR A 335 8.48 -19.50 6.37
C TYR A 335 7.13 -18.87 6.74
N ASN A 336 6.91 -17.60 6.40
CA ASN A 336 5.67 -16.88 6.74
C ASN A 336 5.04 -16.19 5.54
N MET A 337 5.27 -16.69 4.33
CA MET A 337 4.62 -16.18 3.13
C MET A 337 3.10 -16.29 3.26
N PRO A 338 2.33 -15.23 2.92
CA PRO A 338 0.88 -15.30 2.88
C PRO A 338 0.39 -16.40 1.93
N PRO A 339 -0.64 -17.18 2.30
CA PRO A 339 -1.07 -18.37 1.53
C PRO A 339 -1.58 -18.05 0.13
N TYR A 340 -2.03 -16.82 -0.13
CA TYR A 340 -2.45 -16.36 -1.47
C TYR A 340 -1.28 -16.01 -2.38
N ASN A 341 -0.06 -15.96 -1.86
CA ASN A 341 1.17 -15.70 -2.62
C ASN A 341 2.04 -16.95 -2.78
N VAL A 342 1.61 -18.10 -2.24
CA VAL A 342 2.36 -19.34 -2.42
C VAL A 342 2.09 -19.88 -3.82
N PRO A 343 3.13 -20.15 -4.64
CA PRO A 343 2.95 -20.80 -5.94
C PRO A 343 2.23 -22.14 -5.78
N PRO A 344 1.33 -22.52 -6.69
CA PRO A 344 0.77 -23.86 -6.66
C PRO A 344 1.90 -24.89 -6.78
N VAL A 345 1.87 -25.91 -5.90
CA VAL A 345 2.81 -27.02 -5.85
C VAL A 345 2.70 -27.87 -7.11
#